data_465059ab8a31755ee877c462e053a0b1
#
_entry.id   465059ab8a31755ee877c462e053a0b1
#
_cell.length_a   1.000
_cell.length_b   1.000
_cell.length_c   1.000
_cell.angle_alpha   90.00
_cell.angle_beta   90.00
_cell.angle_gamma   90.00
#
_symmetry.space_group_name_H-M   'P 1'
#
loop_
_entity.id
_entity.type
_entity.pdbx_description
1 polymer ?
#
loop_
_entity_poly.entity_id
_entity_poly.type
_entity_poly.pdbx_seq_one_letter_code
_entity_poly.pdbx_strand_id
1 'polypeptide(L)'
;GIVATARAEALAAQARELLGALERFARSGEFDPARWNATFTIAANDFQRDLLLPALMARLRLSASGLVLRVIPSDVPSLEMLRGEHCQLVISPRPPDGADILQKRLFEDRYRVFYDPAMREPPLTRADYLAAQHITVVYEPRRALDLDRHLAAQGIQRRFAVMVPGFAGLPPFIRGSELLATVPARLQSHLLRDLASVEPPVPCPPMPMYMVWHARHQVDAAHRWLRGELEAVVGDVVT
;
A
#
# COMPACT_ATOMS: atom_id res chain seq x y z
N GLY A 1 -8.34 63.87 -14.43
CA GLY A 1 -8.22 62.49 -14.67
C GLY A 1 -6.77 62.03 -14.56
N ILE A 2 -6.50 60.90 -13.95
CA ILE A 2 -5.16 60.30 -13.90
C ILE A 2 -4.93 59.64 -15.25
N VAL A 3 -3.91 60.01 -15.99
CA VAL A 3 -3.50 59.38 -17.25
C VAL A 3 -2.25 58.55 -16.97
N ALA A 4 -2.23 57.30 -17.47
CA ALA A 4 -1.10 56.42 -17.32
C ALA A 4 0.13 56.99 -18.05
N THR A 5 1.32 56.85 -17.46
CA THR A 5 2.57 57.20 -18.13
C THR A 5 2.94 56.13 -19.17
N ALA A 6 3.68 56.53 -20.21
CA ALA A 6 4.15 55.56 -21.23
C ALA A 6 4.89 54.36 -20.61
N ARG A 7 5.60 54.55 -19.50
CA ARG A 7 6.27 53.46 -18.76
C ARG A 7 5.25 52.54 -18.05
N ALA A 8 4.15 53.10 -17.52
CA ALA A 8 3.09 52.33 -16.89
C ALA A 8 2.33 51.48 -17.93
N GLU A 9 2.09 52.00 -19.12
CA GLU A 9 1.47 51.29 -20.24
C GLU A 9 2.36 50.13 -20.74
N ALA A 10 3.66 50.39 -20.89
CA ALA A 10 4.63 49.34 -21.26
C ALA A 10 4.71 48.22 -20.24
N LEU A 11 4.75 48.57 -18.93
CA LEU A 11 4.74 47.56 -17.86
C LEU A 11 3.43 46.78 -17.80
N ALA A 12 2.30 47.42 -18.03
CA ALA A 12 0.99 46.75 -18.09
C ALA A 12 0.88 45.82 -19.30
N ALA A 13 1.52 46.14 -20.43
CA ALA A 13 1.58 45.24 -21.59
C ALA A 13 2.43 44.01 -21.30
N GLN A 14 3.61 44.19 -20.71
CA GLN A 14 4.48 43.07 -20.30
C GLN A 14 3.83 42.17 -19.23
N ALA A 15 3.15 42.75 -18.24
CA ALA A 15 2.42 42.00 -17.22
C ALA A 15 1.29 41.15 -17.83
N ARG A 16 0.55 41.69 -18.79
CA ARG A 16 -0.49 40.95 -19.53
C ARG A 16 0.09 39.80 -20.34
N GLU A 17 1.22 39.99 -20.98
CA GLU A 17 1.90 38.95 -21.75
C GLU A 17 2.38 37.80 -20.83
N LEU A 18 2.99 38.13 -19.68
CA LEU A 18 3.40 37.16 -18.66
C LEU A 18 2.21 36.42 -18.05
N LEU A 19 1.12 37.15 -17.74
CA LEU A 19 -0.11 36.49 -17.25
C LEU A 19 -0.71 35.59 -18.30
N GLY A 20 -0.75 35.98 -19.57
CA GLY A 20 -1.19 35.12 -20.66
C GLY A 20 -0.29 33.88 -20.87
N ALA A 21 1.03 34.01 -20.67
CA ALA A 21 1.95 32.90 -20.71
C ALA A 21 1.75 31.95 -19.53
N LEU A 22 1.54 32.48 -18.32
CA LEU A 22 1.20 31.72 -17.12
C LEU A 22 -0.15 31.00 -17.26
N GLU A 23 -1.17 31.65 -17.82
CA GLU A 23 -2.46 31.01 -18.10
C GLU A 23 -2.35 29.90 -19.14
N ARG A 24 -1.57 30.13 -20.21
CA ARG A 24 -1.28 29.04 -21.19
C ARG A 24 -0.53 27.90 -20.56
N PHE A 25 0.46 28.17 -19.71
CA PHE A 25 1.19 27.13 -18.96
C PHE A 25 0.26 26.38 -18.00
N ALA A 26 -0.63 27.07 -17.29
CA ALA A 26 -1.62 26.45 -16.41
C ALA A 26 -2.70 25.68 -17.17
N ARG A 27 -3.05 26.10 -18.40
CA ARG A 27 -3.99 25.41 -19.31
C ARG A 27 -3.29 24.38 -20.21
N SER A 28 -1.97 24.41 -20.32
CA SER A 28 -1.23 23.43 -21.14
C SER A 28 -1.15 22.09 -20.42
N GLY A 29 -2.29 21.42 -20.41
CA GLY A 29 -2.30 20.03 -20.09
C GLY A 29 -3.52 19.57 -19.31
N GLU A 30 -4.63 19.31 -20.01
CA GLU A 30 -5.36 18.12 -19.63
C GLU A 30 -4.33 17.00 -19.57
N PHE A 31 -4.15 16.40 -18.40
CA PHE A 31 -3.22 15.28 -18.22
C PHE A 31 -3.64 14.16 -19.18
N ASP A 32 -2.73 13.82 -20.08
CA ASP A 32 -2.90 12.73 -21.04
C ASP A 32 -2.00 11.57 -20.58
N PRO A 33 -2.58 10.48 -20.05
CA PRO A 33 -1.82 9.31 -19.61
C PRO A 33 -0.95 8.72 -20.72
N ALA A 34 -1.41 8.74 -21.99
CA ALA A 34 -0.67 8.17 -23.10
C ALA A 34 0.67 8.86 -23.38
N ARG A 35 0.79 10.12 -22.95
CA ARG A 35 1.99 10.95 -23.11
C ARG A 35 2.84 11.01 -21.83
N TRP A 36 2.42 10.33 -20.78
CA TRP A 36 3.11 10.37 -19.48
C TRP A 36 4.35 9.48 -19.47
N ASN A 37 5.52 10.10 -19.61
CA ASN A 37 6.84 9.46 -19.51
C ASN A 37 7.48 9.87 -18.19
N ALA A 38 7.39 9.01 -17.19
CA ALA A 38 7.95 9.27 -15.86
C ALA A 38 8.21 7.96 -15.10
N THR A 39 8.96 8.05 -14.02
CA THR A 39 9.03 6.99 -13.02
C THR A 39 8.14 7.37 -11.85
N PHE A 40 7.18 6.51 -11.52
CA PHE A 40 6.33 6.67 -10.35
C PHE A 40 6.69 5.59 -9.32
N THR A 41 7.08 6.02 -8.12
CA THR A 41 7.51 5.10 -7.06
C THR A 41 6.38 4.85 -6.07
N ILE A 42 6.03 3.57 -5.88
CA ILE A 42 5.08 3.11 -4.86
C ILE A 42 5.85 2.32 -3.80
N ALA A 43 5.66 2.67 -2.54
CA ALA A 43 6.14 1.88 -1.42
C ALA A 43 5.04 0.92 -0.96
N ALA A 44 5.35 -0.38 -0.98
CA ALA A 44 4.43 -1.44 -0.58
C ALA A 44 5.22 -2.67 -0.12
N ASN A 45 4.77 -3.36 0.91
CA ASN A 45 5.30 -4.66 1.27
C ASN A 45 4.76 -5.74 0.32
N ASP A 46 5.29 -6.93 0.40
CA ASP A 46 4.99 -8.03 -0.53
C ASP A 46 3.50 -8.37 -0.63
N PHE A 47 2.73 -8.32 0.46
CA PHE A 47 1.29 -8.56 0.42
C PHE A 47 0.55 -7.57 -0.49
N GLN A 48 0.71 -6.28 -0.27
CA GLN A 48 0.05 -5.23 -1.06
C GLN A 48 0.59 -5.19 -2.49
N ARG A 49 1.91 -5.35 -2.64
CA ARG A 49 2.59 -5.40 -3.92
C ARG A 49 2.00 -6.50 -4.79
N ASP A 50 1.97 -7.72 -4.29
CA ASP A 50 1.59 -8.90 -5.09
C ASP A 50 0.07 -8.98 -5.33
N LEU A 51 -0.73 -8.44 -4.39
CA LEU A 51 -2.18 -8.38 -4.54
C LEU A 51 -2.63 -7.33 -5.56
N LEU A 52 -2.02 -6.14 -5.58
CA LEU A 52 -2.56 -4.99 -6.31
C LEU A 52 -1.72 -4.57 -7.52
N LEU A 53 -0.38 -4.57 -7.40
CA LEU A 53 0.45 -3.91 -8.41
C LEU A 53 0.55 -4.66 -9.74
N PRO A 54 0.45 -5.99 -9.85
CA PRO A 54 0.37 -6.67 -11.14
C PRO A 54 -0.87 -6.26 -11.94
N ALA A 55 -2.04 -6.19 -11.31
CA ALA A 55 -3.28 -5.75 -11.94
C ALA A 55 -3.22 -4.25 -12.30
N LEU A 56 -2.67 -3.42 -11.42
CA LEU A 56 -2.41 -2.01 -11.72
C LEU A 56 -1.53 -1.87 -12.97
N MET A 57 -0.41 -2.59 -13.03
CA MET A 57 0.50 -2.53 -14.17
C MET A 57 -0.18 -2.98 -15.49
N ALA A 58 -1.04 -4.00 -15.44
CA ALA A 58 -1.81 -4.42 -16.61
C ALA A 58 -2.70 -3.29 -17.15
N ARG A 59 -3.36 -2.54 -16.29
CA ARG A 59 -4.16 -1.36 -16.66
C ARG A 59 -3.29 -0.22 -17.21
N LEU A 60 -2.19 0.10 -16.51
CA LEU A 60 -1.29 1.19 -16.89
C LEU A 60 -0.66 0.96 -18.28
N ARG A 61 -0.36 -0.27 -18.66
CA ARG A 61 0.16 -0.60 -19.99
C ARG A 61 -0.77 -0.22 -21.13
N LEU A 62 -2.07 -0.21 -20.89
CA LEU A 62 -3.08 0.13 -21.90
C LEU A 62 -3.21 1.64 -22.12
N SER A 63 -2.95 2.45 -21.08
CA SER A 63 -3.24 3.88 -21.10
C SER A 63 -2.01 4.77 -20.89
N ALA A 64 -0.93 4.26 -20.31
CA ALA A 64 0.28 5.03 -19.96
C ALA A 64 1.56 4.20 -20.24
N SER A 65 1.76 3.80 -21.48
CA SER A 65 2.85 2.88 -21.88
C SER A 65 4.27 3.40 -21.59
N GLY A 66 4.45 4.72 -21.46
CA GLY A 66 5.72 5.36 -21.12
C GLY A 66 6.01 5.43 -19.61
N LEU A 67 5.05 5.02 -18.76
CA LEU A 67 5.21 5.07 -17.32
C LEU A 67 6.05 3.89 -16.80
N VAL A 68 7.06 4.19 -16.00
CA VAL A 68 7.82 3.20 -15.24
C VAL A 68 7.30 3.16 -13.81
N LEU A 69 6.79 2.02 -13.39
CA LEU A 69 6.38 1.80 -12.00
C LEU A 69 7.59 1.24 -11.21
N ARG A 70 8.12 2.04 -10.29
CA ARG A 70 9.16 1.62 -9.35
C ARG A 70 8.49 1.19 -8.05
N VAL A 71 8.80 0.00 -7.56
CA VAL A 71 8.25 -0.53 -6.30
C VAL A 71 9.38 -0.67 -5.29
N ILE A 72 9.18 -0.12 -4.11
CA ILE A 72 10.11 -0.22 -2.99
C ILE A 72 9.41 -0.81 -1.76
N PRO A 73 10.10 -1.46 -0.83
CA PRO A 73 9.52 -1.86 0.45
C PRO A 73 8.99 -0.66 1.22
N SER A 74 7.84 -0.79 1.86
CA SER A 74 7.33 0.23 2.77
C SER A 74 7.77 0.00 4.20
N ASP A 75 8.09 -1.24 4.56
CA ASP A 75 8.30 -1.68 5.94
C ASP A 75 7.21 -1.13 6.87
N VAL A 76 7.59 -0.32 7.88
CA VAL A 76 6.66 0.55 8.59
C VAL A 76 6.83 1.95 8.02
N PRO A 77 5.85 2.48 7.27
CA PRO A 77 5.99 3.75 6.58
C PRO A 77 6.34 4.89 7.53
N SER A 78 7.26 5.74 7.10
CA SER A 78 7.64 6.94 7.82
C SER A 78 7.19 8.20 7.07
N LEU A 79 7.09 9.32 7.78
CA LEU A 79 6.82 10.64 7.18
C LEU A 79 7.91 10.99 6.16
N GLU A 80 9.16 10.64 6.44
CA GLU A 80 10.31 10.95 5.58
C GLU A 80 10.21 10.30 4.21
N MET A 81 9.65 9.09 4.10
CA MET A 81 9.45 8.43 2.81
C MET A 81 8.65 9.29 1.83
N LEU A 82 7.64 10.02 2.33
CA LEU A 82 6.75 10.87 1.54
C LEU A 82 7.25 12.31 1.44
N ARG A 83 7.82 12.86 2.53
CA ARG A 83 8.36 14.23 2.55
C ARG A 83 9.65 14.35 1.75
N GLY A 84 10.54 13.36 1.87
CA GLY A 84 11.80 13.28 1.15
C GLY A 84 11.67 12.77 -0.29
N GLU A 85 10.44 12.59 -0.79
CA GLU A 85 10.16 12.11 -2.17
C GLU A 85 10.81 10.77 -2.52
N HIS A 86 11.07 9.92 -1.53
CA HIS A 86 11.57 8.56 -1.77
C HIS A 86 10.51 7.73 -2.51
N CYS A 87 9.23 8.04 -2.29
CA CYS A 87 8.09 7.53 -3.05
C CYS A 87 6.98 8.58 -3.13
N GLN A 88 6.14 8.46 -4.15
CA GLN A 88 4.96 9.30 -4.34
C GLN A 88 3.73 8.75 -3.63
N LEU A 89 3.66 7.43 -3.46
CA LEU A 89 2.52 6.75 -2.86
C LEU A 89 2.99 5.61 -1.96
N VAL A 90 2.32 5.42 -0.84
CA VAL A 90 2.50 4.27 0.06
C VAL A 90 1.19 3.48 0.13
N ILE A 91 1.27 2.16 0.11
CA ILE A 91 0.15 1.27 0.40
C ILE A 91 0.46 0.51 1.68
N SER A 92 -0.32 0.76 2.75
CA SER A 92 -0.02 0.21 4.07
C SER A 92 -1.27 0.13 4.96
N PRO A 93 -1.33 -0.84 5.88
CA PRO A 93 -2.32 -0.84 6.96
C PRO A 93 -2.02 0.20 8.05
N ARG A 94 -0.82 0.79 8.04
CA ARG A 94 -0.32 1.74 9.05
C ARG A 94 0.14 3.04 8.39
N PRO A 95 -0.78 3.92 8.03
CA PRO A 95 -0.40 5.25 7.52
C PRO A 95 0.39 6.01 8.58
N PRO A 96 1.47 6.72 8.21
CA PRO A 96 2.14 7.64 9.14
C PRO A 96 1.21 8.83 9.41
N ASP A 97 1.20 9.31 10.65
CA ASP A 97 0.39 10.45 11.06
C ASP A 97 1.17 11.76 10.84
N GLY A 98 0.58 12.69 10.09
CA GLY A 98 1.17 13.99 9.78
C GLY A 98 0.15 14.92 9.13
N ALA A 99 0.18 16.22 9.48
CA ALA A 99 -0.78 17.21 8.98
C ALA A 99 -0.73 17.41 7.45
N ASP A 100 0.39 17.06 6.84
CA ASP A 100 0.66 17.14 5.40
C ASP A 100 0.52 15.78 4.68
N ILE A 101 0.07 14.76 5.40
CA ILE A 101 -0.14 13.41 4.87
C ILE A 101 -1.63 13.15 4.70
N LEU A 102 -1.99 12.77 3.49
CA LEU A 102 -3.34 12.39 3.12
C LEU A 102 -3.44 10.88 2.96
N GLN A 103 -4.57 10.34 3.33
CA GLN A 103 -4.84 8.91 3.21
C GLN A 103 -6.24 8.65 2.73
N LYS A 104 -6.40 7.55 2.00
CA LYS A 104 -7.71 7.01 1.61
C LYS A 104 -7.74 5.52 1.87
N ARG A 105 -8.80 5.05 2.53
CA ARG A 105 -9.03 3.62 2.72
C ARG A 105 -9.30 2.97 1.37
N LEU A 106 -8.58 1.91 1.07
CA LEU A 106 -8.75 1.09 -0.14
C LEU A 106 -9.71 -0.08 0.12
N PHE A 107 -9.40 -0.88 1.13
CA PHE A 107 -10.20 -2.05 1.50
C PHE A 107 -9.92 -2.43 2.96
N GLU A 108 -10.59 -3.47 3.42
CA GLU A 108 -10.28 -4.14 4.68
C GLU A 108 -10.06 -5.63 4.41
N ASP A 109 -9.02 -6.19 5.02
CA ASP A 109 -8.80 -7.63 5.06
C ASP A 109 -9.00 -8.13 6.49
N ARG A 110 -8.94 -9.43 6.68
CA ARG A 110 -9.05 -10.11 7.98
C ARG A 110 -7.93 -11.12 8.12
N TYR A 111 -7.68 -11.58 9.33
CA TYR A 111 -6.72 -12.64 9.58
C TYR A 111 -7.37 -14.01 9.39
N ARG A 112 -6.58 -14.96 8.90
CA ARG A 112 -6.88 -16.39 8.94
C ARG A 112 -5.68 -17.17 9.43
N VAL A 113 -5.93 -18.34 10.01
CA VAL A 113 -4.88 -19.28 10.40
C VAL A 113 -4.69 -20.28 9.27
N PHE A 114 -3.52 -20.24 8.65
CA PHE A 114 -3.11 -21.17 7.60
C PHE A 114 -2.29 -22.30 8.18
N TYR A 115 -2.48 -23.51 7.64
CA TYR A 115 -1.79 -24.72 8.06
C TYR A 115 -1.78 -25.75 6.91
N ASP A 116 -0.89 -26.74 7.01
CA ASP A 116 -0.88 -27.88 6.09
C ASP A 116 -1.85 -28.95 6.58
N PRO A 117 -2.96 -29.25 5.86
CA PRO A 117 -3.94 -30.25 6.29
C PRO A 117 -3.42 -31.69 6.22
N ALA A 118 -2.29 -31.95 5.56
CA ALA A 118 -1.64 -33.26 5.56
C ALA A 118 -0.84 -33.51 6.84
N MET A 119 -0.51 -32.46 7.59
CA MET A 119 0.38 -32.54 8.76
C MET A 119 -0.36 -32.34 10.07
N ARG A 120 -1.51 -31.68 10.07
CA ARG A 120 -2.28 -31.43 11.29
C ARG A 120 -3.75 -31.12 11.05
N GLU A 121 -4.55 -31.36 12.06
CA GLU A 121 -5.94 -30.91 12.13
C GLU A 121 -6.04 -29.37 12.36
N PRO A 122 -7.18 -28.76 11.97
CA PRO A 122 -7.40 -27.33 12.17
C PRO A 122 -7.37 -26.95 13.66
N PRO A 123 -6.71 -25.84 14.04
CA PRO A 123 -6.70 -25.35 15.43
C PRO A 123 -8.00 -24.61 15.73
N LEU A 124 -9.06 -25.33 16.06
CA LEU A 124 -10.40 -24.77 16.27
C LEU A 124 -10.57 -24.09 17.64
N THR A 125 -9.75 -24.47 18.62
CA THR A 125 -9.80 -23.89 19.95
C THR A 125 -8.60 -22.99 20.25
N ARG A 126 -8.80 -22.04 21.18
CA ARG A 126 -7.69 -21.21 21.67
C ARG A 126 -6.55 -22.07 22.26
N ALA A 127 -6.89 -23.16 22.91
CA ALA A 127 -5.88 -24.08 23.50
C ALA A 127 -5.03 -24.71 22.40
N ASP A 128 -5.65 -25.27 21.34
CA ASP A 128 -4.93 -25.88 20.21
C ASP A 128 -4.03 -24.86 19.49
N TYR A 129 -4.55 -23.63 19.33
CA TYR A 129 -3.82 -22.55 18.69
C TYR A 129 -2.57 -22.12 19.50
N LEU A 130 -2.70 -22.00 20.82
CA LEU A 130 -1.59 -21.59 21.69
C LEU A 130 -0.59 -22.72 21.99
N ALA A 131 -1.02 -23.98 21.93
CA ALA A 131 -0.13 -25.14 22.06
C ALA A 131 0.78 -25.32 20.83
N ALA A 132 0.34 -24.85 19.66
CA ALA A 132 1.08 -24.98 18.43
C ALA A 132 2.32 -24.08 18.37
N GLN A 133 3.22 -24.39 17.44
CA GLN A 133 4.30 -23.50 17.01
C GLN A 133 3.84 -22.68 15.82
N HIS A 134 4.30 -21.43 15.76
CA HIS A 134 3.90 -20.47 14.75
C HIS A 134 5.07 -20.00 13.90
N ILE A 135 4.77 -19.65 12.66
CA ILE A 135 5.61 -18.83 11.81
C ILE A 135 4.98 -17.44 11.67
N THR A 136 5.81 -16.41 11.68
CA THR A 136 5.34 -15.02 11.50
C THR A 136 6.26 -14.22 10.57
N VAL A 137 5.75 -13.09 10.12
CA VAL A 137 6.52 -12.10 9.34
C VAL A 137 7.02 -11.01 10.28
N VAL A 138 8.29 -10.64 10.14
CA VAL A 138 8.92 -9.55 10.90
C VAL A 138 9.63 -8.65 9.92
N TYR A 139 9.20 -7.39 9.81
CA TYR A 139 9.89 -6.36 9.04
C TYR A 139 10.98 -5.70 9.89
N GLU A 140 12.10 -5.37 9.26
CA GLU A 140 13.19 -4.66 9.96
C GLU A 140 12.91 -3.13 10.09
N PRO A 141 13.38 -2.48 11.14
CA PRO A 141 13.99 -3.04 12.36
C PRO A 141 12.93 -3.76 13.18
N ARG A 142 13.25 -4.95 13.67
CA ARG A 142 12.37 -5.93 14.35
C ARG A 142 11.08 -5.35 14.94
N ARG A 143 10.01 -5.33 14.17
CA ARG A 143 8.68 -4.90 14.63
C ARG A 143 7.70 -6.05 14.50
N ALA A 144 7.13 -6.43 15.63
CA ALA A 144 6.02 -7.37 15.66
C ALA A 144 4.85 -6.88 14.79
N LEU A 145 4.16 -7.78 14.14
CA LEU A 145 2.91 -7.48 13.44
C LEU A 145 1.89 -6.87 14.43
N ASP A 146 0.93 -6.12 13.89
CA ASP A 146 -0.17 -5.56 14.70
C ASP A 146 -0.92 -6.62 15.47
N LEU A 147 -1.09 -7.79 14.85
CA LEU A 147 -1.70 -8.96 15.49
C LEU A 147 -0.95 -9.31 16.79
N ASP A 148 0.37 -9.43 16.76
CA ASP A 148 1.13 -9.86 17.95
C ASP A 148 1.08 -8.83 19.07
N ARG A 149 1.11 -7.55 18.72
CA ARG A 149 0.93 -6.47 19.70
C ARG A 149 -0.47 -6.48 20.31
N HIS A 150 -1.49 -6.69 19.46
CA HIS A 150 -2.88 -6.79 19.91
C HIS A 150 -3.10 -7.98 20.83
N LEU A 151 -2.56 -9.14 20.49
CA LEU A 151 -2.63 -10.35 21.31
C LEU A 151 -1.86 -10.18 22.63
N ALA A 152 -0.66 -9.63 22.57
CA ALA A 152 0.15 -9.38 23.77
C ALA A 152 -0.54 -8.43 24.76
N ALA A 153 -1.23 -7.40 24.26
CA ALA A 153 -2.03 -6.50 25.09
C ALA A 153 -3.19 -7.20 25.81
N GLN A 154 -3.60 -8.39 25.36
CA GLN A 154 -4.63 -9.24 25.97
C GLN A 154 -4.04 -10.44 26.74
N GLY A 155 -2.74 -10.44 27.01
CA GLY A 155 -2.05 -11.53 27.68
C GLY A 155 -1.94 -12.83 26.85
N ILE A 156 -2.08 -12.72 25.52
CA ILE A 156 -1.99 -13.85 24.60
C ILE A 156 -0.62 -13.80 23.92
N GLN A 157 0.17 -14.84 24.07
CA GLN A 157 1.49 -14.97 23.44
C GLN A 157 1.54 -16.22 22.57
N ARG A 158 2.00 -16.06 21.34
CA ARG A 158 2.26 -17.15 20.41
C ARG A 158 3.72 -17.62 20.55
N ARG A 159 3.97 -18.91 20.34
CA ARG A 159 5.33 -19.46 20.33
C ARG A 159 5.83 -19.52 18.90
N PHE A 160 6.80 -18.67 18.56
CA PHE A 160 7.37 -18.65 17.22
C PHE A 160 8.52 -19.64 17.08
N ALA A 161 8.42 -20.54 16.10
CA ALA A 161 9.51 -21.40 15.66
C ALA A 161 10.31 -20.73 14.51
N VAL A 162 9.64 -19.94 13.66
CA VAL A 162 10.24 -19.32 12.47
C VAL A 162 9.75 -17.87 12.34
N MET A 163 10.67 -16.98 11.97
CA MET A 163 10.38 -15.59 11.60
C MET A 163 10.98 -15.33 10.22
N VAL A 164 10.20 -14.79 9.29
CA VAL A 164 10.64 -14.49 7.91
C VAL A 164 10.43 -13.01 7.59
N PRO A 165 11.21 -12.42 6.65
CA PRO A 165 11.13 -10.99 6.35
C PRO A 165 9.95 -10.59 5.46
N GLY A 166 9.13 -11.55 5.03
CA GLY A 166 7.98 -11.29 4.16
C GLY A 166 7.08 -12.51 4.00
N PHE A 167 5.87 -12.28 3.49
CA PHE A 167 4.86 -13.33 3.33
C PHE A 167 5.29 -14.40 2.32
N ALA A 168 6.05 -14.03 1.29
CA ALA A 168 6.58 -14.97 0.30
C ALA A 168 7.46 -16.08 0.91
N GLY A 169 8.03 -15.84 2.10
CA GLY A 169 8.81 -16.83 2.84
C GLY A 169 7.99 -17.87 3.60
N LEU A 170 6.67 -17.72 3.72
CA LEU A 170 5.84 -18.61 4.56
C LEU A 170 5.64 -20.02 3.99
N PRO A 171 5.27 -20.20 2.69
CA PRO A 171 4.86 -21.51 2.17
C PRO A 171 5.90 -22.62 2.35
N PRO A 172 7.23 -22.36 2.12
CA PRO A 172 8.23 -23.40 2.26
C PRO A 172 8.36 -23.99 3.68
N PHE A 173 8.00 -23.20 4.70
CA PHE A 173 8.08 -23.64 6.10
C PHE A 173 6.78 -24.24 6.61
N ILE A 174 5.62 -23.88 6.03
CA ILE A 174 4.32 -24.40 6.45
C ILE A 174 4.07 -25.77 5.81
N ARG A 175 4.38 -25.91 4.51
CA ARG A 175 4.23 -27.20 3.81
C ARG A 175 5.09 -28.28 4.45
N GLY A 176 4.46 -29.42 4.73
CA GLY A 176 5.12 -30.55 5.37
C GLY A 176 5.45 -30.36 6.85
N SER A 177 4.85 -29.35 7.51
CA SER A 177 5.07 -29.08 8.94
C SER A 177 3.75 -28.84 9.68
N GLU A 178 3.81 -28.89 11.02
CA GLU A 178 2.67 -28.57 11.90
C GLU A 178 2.56 -27.08 12.23
N LEU A 179 3.36 -26.20 11.58
CA LEU A 179 3.39 -24.77 11.85
C LEU A 179 2.07 -24.09 11.47
N LEU A 180 1.69 -23.10 12.27
CA LEU A 180 0.56 -22.22 11.99
C LEU A 180 1.05 -20.84 11.54
N ALA A 181 0.43 -20.28 10.51
CA ALA A 181 0.59 -18.89 10.13
C ALA A 181 -0.72 -18.13 10.27
N THR A 182 -0.77 -17.08 11.10
CA THR A 182 -1.93 -16.17 11.21
C THR A 182 -1.62 -14.91 10.44
N VAL A 183 -2.20 -14.78 9.26
CA VAL A 183 -1.82 -13.78 8.24
C VAL A 183 -3.05 -13.32 7.45
N PRO A 184 -2.93 -12.29 6.56
CA PRO A 184 -4.03 -11.79 5.77
C PRO A 184 -4.77 -12.89 4.99
N ALA A 185 -6.10 -12.86 5.04
CA ALA A 185 -6.96 -13.87 4.42
C ALA A 185 -6.78 -13.93 2.89
N ARG A 186 -6.54 -12.78 2.26
CA ARG A 186 -6.37 -12.68 0.80
C ARG A 186 -5.11 -13.36 0.26
N LEU A 187 -4.17 -13.75 1.11
CA LEU A 187 -3.05 -14.61 0.71
C LEU A 187 -3.52 -16.00 0.24
N GLN A 188 -4.74 -16.42 0.60
CA GLN A 188 -5.35 -17.66 0.14
C GLN A 188 -5.49 -17.72 -1.39
N SER A 189 -5.76 -16.60 -2.04
CA SER A 189 -5.99 -16.58 -3.49
C SER A 189 -4.71 -16.76 -4.33
N HIS A 190 -3.55 -16.56 -3.73
CA HIS A 190 -2.27 -16.57 -4.42
C HIS A 190 -1.23 -17.46 -3.73
N LEU A 191 -0.58 -16.89 -2.73
CA LEU A 191 0.61 -17.45 -2.11
C LEU A 191 0.33 -18.72 -1.29
N LEU A 192 -0.82 -18.78 -0.61
CA LEU A 192 -1.21 -19.82 0.31
C LEU A 192 -2.40 -20.68 -0.20
N ARG A 193 -2.64 -20.68 -1.51
CA ARG A 193 -3.79 -21.37 -2.12
C ARG A 193 -3.85 -22.86 -1.86
N ASP A 194 -2.69 -23.49 -1.69
CA ASP A 194 -2.56 -24.93 -1.48
C ASP A 194 -2.64 -25.34 0.01
N LEU A 195 -2.77 -24.37 0.91
CA LEU A 195 -2.89 -24.57 2.34
C LEU A 195 -4.35 -24.46 2.78
N ALA A 196 -4.72 -25.19 3.81
CA ALA A 196 -6.01 -25.01 4.47
C ALA A 196 -5.99 -23.78 5.38
N SER A 197 -7.15 -23.20 5.63
CA SER A 197 -7.28 -22.07 6.55
C SER A 197 -8.57 -22.10 7.36
N VAL A 198 -8.50 -21.60 8.60
CA VAL A 198 -9.64 -21.43 9.51
C VAL A 198 -9.66 -20.04 10.12
N GLU A 199 -10.81 -19.65 10.69
CA GLU A 199 -10.91 -18.44 11.49
C GLU A 199 -9.99 -18.53 12.70
N PRO A 200 -9.28 -17.46 13.09
CA PRO A 200 -8.46 -17.47 14.29
C PRO A 200 -9.31 -17.67 15.54
N PRO A 201 -9.00 -18.65 16.41
CA PRO A 201 -9.72 -18.83 17.68
C PRO A 201 -9.22 -17.88 18.78
N VAL A 202 -8.72 -16.72 18.37
CA VAL A 202 -8.25 -15.60 19.20
C VAL A 202 -8.73 -14.29 18.60
N PRO A 203 -8.94 -13.25 19.40
CA PRO A 203 -9.37 -11.96 18.87
C PRO A 203 -8.29 -11.35 17.99
N CYS A 204 -8.67 -10.93 16.78
CA CYS A 204 -7.78 -10.27 15.84
C CYS A 204 -8.21 -8.82 15.60
N PRO A 205 -7.27 -7.88 15.44
CA PRO A 205 -7.61 -6.50 15.11
C PRO A 205 -8.14 -6.40 13.67
N PRO A 206 -8.90 -5.36 13.32
CA PRO A 206 -9.21 -5.05 11.94
C PRO A 206 -7.92 -4.76 11.16
N MET A 207 -7.94 -5.03 9.85
CA MET A 207 -6.79 -4.80 8.99
C MET A 207 -7.19 -3.92 7.79
N PRO A 208 -7.46 -2.62 8.05
CA PRO A 208 -7.74 -1.68 6.98
C PRO A 208 -6.47 -1.42 6.17
N MET A 209 -6.62 -1.30 4.86
CA MET A 209 -5.54 -0.97 3.94
C MET A 209 -5.76 0.42 3.38
N TYR A 210 -4.73 1.23 3.37
CA TYR A 210 -4.77 2.62 2.91
C TYR A 210 -3.79 2.86 1.79
N MET A 211 -4.16 3.74 0.85
CA MET A 211 -3.19 4.48 0.07
C MET A 211 -2.91 5.82 0.76
N VAL A 212 -1.66 6.21 0.75
CA VAL A 212 -1.14 7.35 1.52
C VAL A 212 -0.22 8.17 0.63
N TRP A 213 -0.36 9.51 0.64
CA TRP A 213 0.46 10.41 -0.15
C TRP A 213 0.65 11.76 0.55
N HIS A 214 1.66 12.50 0.14
CA HIS A 214 1.88 13.85 0.63
C HIS A 214 0.89 14.85 -0.01
N ALA A 215 0.41 15.84 0.75
CA ALA A 215 -0.57 16.84 0.31
C ALA A 215 -0.13 17.64 -0.92
N ARG A 216 1.20 17.78 -1.18
CA ARG A 216 1.72 18.41 -2.40
C ARG A 216 1.20 17.77 -3.69
N HIS A 217 0.90 16.46 -3.66
CA HIS A 217 0.39 15.71 -4.80
C HIS A 217 -1.15 15.66 -4.87
N GLN A 218 -1.85 16.37 -3.97
CA GLN A 218 -3.32 16.29 -3.91
C GLN A 218 -3.99 16.76 -5.19
N VAL A 219 -3.49 17.87 -5.75
CA VAL A 219 -4.05 18.49 -6.96
C VAL A 219 -3.32 18.09 -8.25
N ASP A 220 -2.21 17.38 -8.16
CA ASP A 220 -1.47 16.87 -9.31
C ASP A 220 -2.32 15.93 -10.14
N ALA A 221 -2.49 16.23 -11.43
CA ALA A 221 -3.41 15.52 -12.30
C ALA A 221 -2.95 14.08 -12.58
N ALA A 222 -1.64 13.86 -12.78
CA ALA A 222 -1.05 12.55 -13.02
C ALA A 222 -1.18 11.66 -11.78
N HIS A 223 -0.86 12.22 -10.62
CA HIS A 223 -0.98 11.50 -9.36
C HIS A 223 -2.44 11.15 -9.01
N ARG A 224 -3.40 12.07 -9.28
CA ARG A 224 -4.83 11.79 -9.10
C ARG A 224 -5.31 10.67 -10.01
N TRP A 225 -4.90 10.70 -11.28
CA TRP A 225 -5.26 9.68 -12.24
C TRP A 225 -4.75 8.30 -11.78
N LEU A 226 -3.47 8.20 -11.38
CA LEU A 226 -2.91 6.93 -10.91
C LEU A 226 -3.60 6.41 -9.65
N ARG A 227 -3.97 7.30 -8.71
CA ARG A 227 -4.80 6.88 -7.55
C ARG A 227 -6.15 6.31 -7.98
N GLY A 228 -6.79 6.92 -8.99
CA GLY A 228 -8.03 6.41 -9.57
C GLY A 228 -7.87 5.02 -10.20
N GLU A 229 -6.76 4.79 -10.93
CA GLU A 229 -6.45 3.47 -11.48
C GLU A 229 -6.23 2.41 -10.39
N LEU A 230 -5.55 2.79 -9.30
CA LEU A 230 -5.38 1.89 -8.15
C LEU A 230 -6.72 1.57 -7.46
N GLU A 231 -7.62 2.55 -7.31
CA GLU A 231 -8.96 2.34 -6.76
C GLU A 231 -9.78 1.38 -7.64
N ALA A 232 -9.69 1.51 -8.96
CA ALA A 232 -10.36 0.61 -9.88
C ALA A 232 -9.85 -0.83 -9.75
N VAL A 233 -8.52 -1.01 -9.63
CA VAL A 233 -7.92 -2.33 -9.36
C VAL A 233 -8.44 -2.94 -8.07
N VAL A 234 -8.59 -2.15 -7.01
CA VAL A 234 -9.14 -2.63 -5.75
C VAL A 234 -10.57 -3.14 -5.93
N GLY A 235 -11.41 -2.44 -6.70
CA GLY A 235 -12.75 -2.90 -7.06
C GLY A 235 -12.75 -4.26 -7.77
N ASP A 236 -11.78 -4.48 -8.66
CA ASP A 236 -11.70 -5.70 -9.46
C ASP A 236 -11.10 -6.92 -8.71
N VAL A 237 -10.13 -6.66 -7.82
CA VAL A 237 -9.31 -7.72 -7.19
C VAL A 237 -9.80 -8.06 -5.78
N VAL A 238 -10.46 -7.12 -5.11
CA VAL A 238 -10.80 -7.23 -3.68
C VAL A 238 -12.28 -7.59 -3.46
N THR A 239 -13.13 -7.43 -4.48
CA THR A 239 -14.53 -7.82 -4.42
C THR A 239 -14.69 -9.31 -4.65
#